data_2bb06de249d418c8936f947d7326076a
#
_entry.id   2bb06de249d418c8936f947d7326076a
#
_cell.length_a   1.000
_cell.length_b   1.000
_cell.length_c   1.000
_cell.angle_alpha   90.00
_cell.angle_beta   90.00
_cell.angle_gamma   90.00
#
_symmetry.space_group_name_H-M   'P 1'
#
loop_
_entity.id
_entity.type
_entity.pdbx_description
1 polymer ?
#
loop_
_entity_poly.entity_id
_entity_poly.type
_entity_poly.pdbx_seq_one_letter_code
_entity_poly.pdbx_strand_id
1 'polypeptide(L)'
;VTLKLIAKKELSRIIVDSTVQEKAIAHPTDSKLLETARVKLVEAAKERGIELKQTYAKEGQLLGYKAGRYAHARQFKRMRKVLKRQSTIVGRLHREITRKMNPLSQAVQEALGHTLHKAKRLITQTRSHKSKDKTKDKQPKLYSWHAPEVECISKGKSRNPYEFGVKVGIATTLKGTLIVGARSFPGNPYDGHTLNEQVEQASILMQATGVMPQTAIVDLGYRGVDKDNQNLDIKHRGKFKSMTEQERKLLKRRQAIEPIIG
;
A
#
# COMPACT_ATOMS: atom_id res chain seq x y z
N VAL A 1 26.18 -0.64 20.53
CA VAL A 1 26.79 -1.39 21.64
C VAL A 1 28.31 -1.28 21.55
N THR A 2 28.91 -1.67 20.43
CA THR A 2 30.37 -1.58 20.21
C THR A 2 30.90 -0.14 20.37
N LEU A 3 30.16 0.84 19.87
CA LEU A 3 30.47 2.28 20.00
C LEU A 3 30.01 2.88 21.34
N LYS A 4 29.55 2.07 22.30
CA LYS A 4 29.01 2.48 23.61
C LYS A 4 27.87 3.52 23.55
N LEU A 5 27.21 3.67 22.40
CA LEU A 5 26.09 4.61 22.21
C LEU A 5 24.82 4.18 22.95
N ILE A 6 24.63 2.86 23.14
CA ILE A 6 23.45 2.29 23.78
C ILE A 6 23.87 1.17 24.74
N ALA A 7 23.29 1.14 25.95
CA ALA A 7 23.49 0.06 26.90
C ALA A 7 22.73 -1.19 26.43
N LYS A 8 23.34 -2.40 26.60
CA LYS A 8 22.70 -3.67 26.20
C LYS A 8 21.28 -3.83 26.72
N LYS A 9 21.01 -3.45 27.97
CA LYS A 9 19.67 -3.55 28.60
C LYS A 9 18.61 -2.67 27.91
N GLU A 10 19.01 -1.66 27.12
CA GLU A 10 18.05 -0.82 26.40
C GLU A 10 17.47 -1.53 25.17
N LEU A 11 18.20 -2.51 24.62
CA LEU A 11 17.74 -3.34 23.50
C LEU A 11 16.64 -4.31 23.92
N SER A 12 16.47 -4.62 25.22
CA SER A 12 15.40 -5.48 25.70
C SER A 12 14.01 -4.81 25.69
N ARG A 13 13.94 -3.48 25.49
CA ARG A 13 12.71 -2.71 25.45
C ARG A 13 12.60 -1.94 24.15
N ILE A 14 11.58 -2.25 23.39
CA ILE A 14 11.34 -1.63 22.08
C ILE A 14 10.00 -0.87 22.05
N ILE A 15 9.93 0.14 21.22
CA ILE A 15 8.69 0.78 20.81
C ILE A 15 8.38 0.25 19.42
N VAL A 16 7.16 -0.25 19.21
CA VAL A 16 6.70 -0.70 17.88
C VAL A 16 5.49 0.13 17.48
N ASP A 17 5.54 0.63 16.27
CA ASP A 17 4.42 1.37 15.66
C ASP A 17 4.36 1.09 14.15
N SER A 18 3.21 1.33 13.55
CA SER A 18 3.00 1.16 12.12
C SER A 18 2.75 2.51 11.43
N THR A 19 3.29 2.64 10.24
CA THR A 19 3.04 3.80 9.38
C THR A 19 2.79 3.35 7.95
N VAL A 20 2.51 4.30 7.08
CA VAL A 20 2.44 4.08 5.63
C VAL A 20 3.69 4.63 4.99
N GLN A 21 4.46 3.78 4.33
CA GLN A 21 5.49 4.24 3.41
C GLN A 21 4.81 4.70 2.14
N GLU A 22 4.54 6.00 2.06
CA GLU A 22 3.90 6.59 0.88
C GLU A 22 4.78 6.44 -0.36
N LYS A 23 4.12 6.21 -1.49
CA LYS A 23 4.77 6.20 -2.80
C LYS A 23 4.48 7.50 -3.55
N ALA A 24 5.47 7.99 -4.28
CA ALA A 24 5.33 9.16 -5.14
C ALA A 24 4.43 8.85 -6.36
N ILE A 25 3.13 8.78 -6.12
CA ILE A 25 2.11 8.56 -7.16
C ILE A 25 1.16 9.74 -7.26
N ALA A 26 0.66 10.00 -8.47
CA ALA A 26 -0.44 10.95 -8.62
C ALA A 26 -1.71 10.40 -7.95
N HIS A 27 -2.48 11.25 -7.26
CA HIS A 27 -3.73 10.82 -6.61
C HIS A 27 -4.58 9.99 -7.59
N PRO A 28 -4.86 8.71 -7.25
CA PRO A 28 -5.47 7.77 -8.18
C PRO A 28 -6.95 8.08 -8.37
N THR A 29 -7.34 8.19 -9.64
CA THR A 29 -8.74 8.20 -10.05
C THR A 29 -8.91 7.22 -11.20
N ASP A 30 -10.09 6.60 -11.31
CA ASP A 30 -10.38 5.66 -12.40
C ASP A 30 -10.09 6.27 -13.78
N SER A 31 -10.39 7.56 -13.97
CA SER A 31 -10.13 8.25 -15.23
C SER A 31 -8.65 8.38 -15.56
N LYS A 32 -7.82 8.77 -14.59
CA LYS A 32 -6.35 8.86 -14.78
C LYS A 32 -5.76 7.48 -15.06
N LEU A 33 -6.17 6.47 -14.31
CA LEU A 33 -5.68 5.10 -14.48
C LEU A 33 -6.06 4.51 -15.85
N LEU A 34 -7.29 4.74 -16.32
CA LEU A 34 -7.73 4.31 -17.66
C LEU A 34 -6.98 5.03 -18.77
N GLU A 35 -6.69 6.33 -18.62
CA GLU A 35 -5.88 7.07 -19.59
C GLU A 35 -4.44 6.57 -19.60
N THR A 36 -3.84 6.33 -18.44
CA THR A 36 -2.52 5.70 -18.33
C THR A 36 -2.50 4.33 -19.01
N ALA A 37 -3.54 3.51 -18.79
CA ALA A 37 -3.65 2.21 -19.46
C ALA A 37 -3.72 2.35 -20.98
N ARG A 38 -4.49 3.32 -21.50
CA ARG A 38 -4.55 3.63 -22.94
C ARG A 38 -3.16 3.96 -23.48
N VAL A 39 -2.45 4.88 -22.83
CA VAL A 39 -1.10 5.30 -23.25
C VAL A 39 -0.16 4.10 -23.25
N LYS A 40 -0.12 3.34 -22.16
CA LYS A 40 0.79 2.18 -22.01
C LYS A 40 0.49 1.05 -23.00
N LEU A 41 -0.77 0.82 -23.34
CA LEU A 41 -1.13 -0.15 -24.39
C LEU A 41 -0.64 0.32 -25.77
N VAL A 42 -0.77 1.62 -26.08
CA VAL A 42 -0.31 2.17 -27.36
C VAL A 42 1.22 2.15 -27.44
N GLU A 43 1.92 2.53 -26.39
CA GLU A 43 3.39 2.47 -26.30
C GLU A 43 3.88 1.03 -26.49
N ALA A 44 3.32 0.08 -25.75
CA ALA A 44 3.69 -1.33 -25.84
C ALA A 44 3.44 -1.94 -27.21
N ALA A 45 2.37 -1.54 -27.89
CA ALA A 45 2.09 -1.95 -29.27
C ALA A 45 3.13 -1.38 -30.25
N LYS A 46 3.41 -0.06 -30.13
CA LYS A 46 4.38 0.63 -30.99
C LYS A 46 5.79 0.06 -30.86
N GLU A 47 6.27 -0.17 -29.63
CA GLU A 47 7.59 -0.75 -29.36
C GLU A 47 7.79 -2.14 -30.00
N ARG A 48 6.69 -2.84 -30.27
CA ARG A 48 6.70 -4.21 -30.81
C ARG A 48 6.20 -4.31 -32.25
N GLY A 49 6.12 -3.16 -32.96
CA GLY A 49 5.70 -3.11 -34.35
C GLY A 49 4.24 -3.48 -34.60
N ILE A 50 3.39 -3.46 -33.54
CA ILE A 50 1.95 -3.73 -33.71
C ILE A 50 1.24 -2.45 -34.16
N GLU A 51 0.84 -2.39 -35.42
CA GLU A 51 0.02 -1.30 -35.92
C GLU A 51 -1.39 -1.34 -35.35
N LEU A 52 -1.81 -0.22 -34.71
CA LEU A 52 -3.14 -0.06 -34.19
C LEU A 52 -4.01 0.75 -35.14
N LYS A 53 -5.25 0.31 -35.36
CA LYS A 53 -6.22 1.07 -36.17
C LYS A 53 -6.45 2.48 -35.65
N GLN A 54 -6.50 2.63 -34.33
CA GLN A 54 -6.66 3.92 -33.64
C GLN A 54 -5.96 3.92 -32.30
N THR A 55 -5.29 5.00 -31.93
CA THR A 55 -4.64 5.20 -30.64
C THR A 55 -5.53 5.92 -29.63
N TYR A 56 -6.59 6.56 -30.11
CA TYR A 56 -7.52 7.38 -29.32
C TYR A 56 -6.85 8.51 -28.51
N ALA A 57 -5.70 9.03 -28.96
CA ALA A 57 -4.89 9.99 -28.21
C ALA A 57 -5.69 11.27 -27.86
N LYS A 58 -6.22 11.94 -28.89
CA LYS A 58 -7.01 13.18 -28.71
C LYS A 58 -8.27 12.94 -27.87
N GLU A 59 -8.99 11.86 -28.15
CA GLU A 59 -10.23 11.53 -27.42
C GLU A 59 -9.93 11.19 -25.97
N GLY A 60 -8.86 10.41 -25.68
CA GLY A 60 -8.48 10.01 -24.32
C GLY A 60 -8.18 11.22 -23.43
N GLN A 61 -7.37 12.17 -23.93
CA GLN A 61 -7.07 13.43 -23.23
C GLN A 61 -8.33 14.24 -22.94
N LEU A 62 -9.21 14.42 -23.95
CA LEU A 62 -10.47 15.14 -23.77
C LEU A 62 -11.39 14.49 -22.74
N LEU A 63 -11.46 13.15 -22.73
CA LEU A 63 -12.26 12.42 -21.76
C LEU A 63 -11.68 12.57 -20.34
N GLY A 64 -10.35 12.55 -20.18
CA GLY A 64 -9.69 12.82 -18.91
C GLY A 64 -10.05 14.19 -18.34
N TYR A 65 -9.95 15.23 -19.16
CA TYR A 65 -10.35 16.58 -18.80
C TYR A 65 -11.83 16.67 -18.40
N LYS A 66 -12.74 16.11 -19.21
CA LYS A 66 -14.20 16.09 -18.92
C LYS A 66 -14.50 15.36 -17.62
N ALA A 67 -13.83 14.23 -17.34
CA ALA A 67 -14.03 13.48 -16.10
C ALA A 67 -13.68 14.33 -14.87
N GLY A 68 -12.55 15.05 -14.90
CA GLY A 68 -12.13 15.96 -13.83
C GLY A 68 -13.14 17.07 -13.58
N ARG A 69 -13.60 17.76 -14.65
CA ARG A 69 -14.61 18.82 -14.55
C ARG A 69 -15.93 18.31 -13.96
N TYR A 70 -16.41 17.15 -14.41
CA TYR A 70 -17.65 16.58 -13.90
C TYR A 70 -17.53 16.12 -12.45
N ALA A 71 -16.36 15.60 -12.04
CA ALA A 71 -16.10 15.26 -10.66
C ALA A 71 -16.13 16.49 -9.75
N HIS A 72 -15.41 17.56 -10.13
CA HIS A 72 -15.40 18.83 -9.41
C HIS A 72 -16.81 19.45 -9.28
N ALA A 73 -17.57 19.45 -10.37
CA ALA A 73 -18.96 19.93 -10.38
C ALA A 73 -19.97 18.95 -9.76
N ARG A 74 -19.52 17.85 -9.13
CA ARG A 74 -20.36 16.78 -8.54
C ARG A 74 -21.38 16.17 -9.52
N GLN A 75 -21.14 16.27 -10.84
CA GLN A 75 -21.99 15.70 -11.89
C GLN A 75 -21.66 14.22 -12.13
N PHE A 76 -21.80 13.39 -11.12
CA PHE A 76 -21.36 11.99 -11.14
C PHE A 76 -22.02 11.12 -12.22
N LYS A 77 -23.27 11.43 -12.64
CA LYS A 77 -23.95 10.72 -13.73
C LYS A 77 -23.23 10.94 -15.07
N ARG A 78 -22.79 12.20 -15.36
CA ARG A 78 -22.01 12.54 -16.56
C ARG A 78 -20.60 11.95 -16.49
N MET A 79 -19.93 12.07 -15.34
CA MET A 79 -18.62 11.46 -15.11
C MET A 79 -18.64 9.96 -15.40
N ARG A 80 -19.65 9.22 -14.90
CA ARG A 80 -19.79 7.78 -15.16
C ARG A 80 -19.94 7.43 -16.65
N LYS A 81 -20.58 8.28 -17.45
CA LYS A 81 -20.64 8.10 -18.92
C LYS A 81 -19.25 8.22 -19.55
N VAL A 82 -18.46 9.19 -19.09
CA VAL A 82 -17.08 9.38 -19.55
C VAL A 82 -16.21 8.17 -19.18
N LEU A 83 -16.25 7.71 -17.93
CA LEU A 83 -15.51 6.51 -17.49
C LEU A 83 -15.90 5.26 -18.29
N LYS A 84 -17.19 5.10 -18.62
CA LYS A 84 -17.64 4.00 -19.48
C LYS A 84 -17.00 4.08 -20.86
N ARG A 85 -16.90 5.29 -21.45
CA ARG A 85 -16.25 5.49 -22.75
C ARG A 85 -14.75 5.20 -22.69
N GLN A 86 -14.03 5.71 -21.70
CA GLN A 86 -12.61 5.41 -21.48
C GLN A 86 -12.37 3.89 -21.32
N SER A 87 -13.15 3.23 -20.48
CA SER A 87 -13.09 1.77 -20.30
C SER A 87 -13.38 1.00 -21.63
N THR A 88 -14.25 1.53 -22.50
CA THR A 88 -14.51 0.95 -23.82
C THR A 88 -13.30 1.09 -24.73
N ILE A 89 -12.64 2.26 -24.74
CA ILE A 89 -11.43 2.53 -25.53
C ILE A 89 -10.30 1.56 -25.10
N VAL A 90 -9.99 1.49 -23.80
CA VAL A 90 -8.98 0.57 -23.27
C VAL A 90 -9.31 -0.88 -23.64
N GLY A 91 -10.58 -1.28 -23.55
CA GLY A 91 -11.02 -2.61 -23.94
C GLY A 91 -10.91 -2.90 -25.45
N ARG A 92 -11.05 -1.89 -26.31
CA ARG A 92 -10.81 -2.04 -27.77
C ARG A 92 -9.34 -2.27 -28.06
N LEU A 93 -8.46 -1.44 -27.50
CA LEU A 93 -7.00 -1.58 -27.64
C LEU A 93 -6.52 -2.92 -27.10
N HIS A 94 -6.99 -3.29 -25.91
CA HIS A 94 -6.67 -4.60 -25.34
C HIS A 94 -7.00 -5.76 -26.31
N ARG A 95 -8.24 -5.81 -26.82
CA ARG A 95 -8.66 -6.88 -27.74
C ARG A 95 -7.90 -6.84 -29.08
N GLU A 96 -7.60 -5.64 -29.59
CA GLU A 96 -6.85 -5.52 -30.83
C GLU A 96 -5.42 -6.04 -30.68
N ILE A 97 -4.71 -5.64 -29.61
CA ILE A 97 -3.37 -6.12 -29.30
C ILE A 97 -3.37 -7.63 -29.09
N THR A 98 -4.32 -8.16 -28.29
CA THR A 98 -4.43 -9.61 -28.04
C THR A 98 -4.58 -10.41 -29.33
N ARG A 99 -5.34 -9.92 -30.30
CA ARG A 99 -5.48 -10.63 -31.60
C ARG A 99 -4.23 -10.56 -32.46
N LYS A 100 -3.46 -9.47 -32.36
CA LYS A 100 -2.27 -9.22 -33.18
C LYS A 100 -0.98 -9.77 -32.56
N MET A 101 -1.01 -10.21 -31.31
CA MET A 101 0.19 -10.72 -30.63
C MET A 101 0.51 -12.19 -30.95
N ASN A 102 -0.47 -12.97 -31.42
CA ASN A 102 -0.29 -14.41 -31.63
C ASN A 102 0.90 -14.81 -32.56
N PRO A 103 1.22 -14.06 -33.64
CA PRO A 103 2.37 -14.37 -34.48
C PRO A 103 3.72 -13.95 -33.90
N LEU A 104 3.75 -13.28 -32.76
CA LEU A 104 4.99 -12.77 -32.15
C LEU A 104 5.68 -13.86 -31.31
N SER A 105 6.99 -13.68 -31.06
CA SER A 105 7.75 -14.62 -30.21
C SER A 105 7.16 -14.72 -28.80
N GLN A 106 7.37 -15.86 -28.14
CA GLN A 106 6.84 -16.10 -26.79
C GLN A 106 7.28 -15.05 -25.78
N ALA A 107 8.55 -14.62 -25.82
CA ALA A 107 9.06 -13.57 -24.94
C ALA A 107 8.32 -12.24 -25.09
N VAL A 108 7.95 -11.87 -26.32
CA VAL A 108 7.15 -10.67 -26.60
C VAL A 108 5.71 -10.84 -26.13
N GLN A 109 5.14 -12.02 -26.28
CA GLN A 109 3.78 -12.31 -25.80
C GLN A 109 3.71 -12.21 -24.27
N GLU A 110 4.70 -12.75 -23.55
CA GLU A 110 4.79 -12.64 -22.07
C GLU A 110 4.91 -11.19 -21.61
N ALA A 111 5.79 -10.41 -22.22
CA ALA A 111 5.97 -8.99 -21.90
C ALA A 111 4.70 -8.17 -22.17
N LEU A 112 3.98 -8.44 -23.26
CA LEU A 112 2.67 -7.83 -23.54
C LEU A 112 1.60 -8.32 -22.56
N GLY A 113 1.67 -9.59 -22.16
CA GLY A 113 0.75 -10.22 -21.22
C GLY A 113 0.63 -9.43 -19.90
N HIS A 114 1.74 -8.99 -19.34
CA HIS A 114 1.74 -8.15 -18.13
C HIS A 114 1.00 -6.82 -18.33
N THR A 115 1.24 -6.15 -19.46
CA THR A 115 0.57 -4.88 -19.81
C THR A 115 -0.94 -5.07 -20.00
N LEU A 116 -1.30 -6.13 -20.75
CA LEU A 116 -2.69 -6.50 -21.00
C LEU A 116 -3.41 -6.89 -19.70
N HIS A 117 -2.77 -7.64 -18.82
CA HIS A 117 -3.32 -8.03 -17.52
C HIS A 117 -3.65 -6.81 -16.66
N LYS A 118 -2.71 -5.85 -16.50
CA LYS A 118 -2.95 -4.59 -15.78
C LYS A 118 -4.11 -3.80 -16.38
N ALA A 119 -4.16 -3.68 -17.71
CA ALA A 119 -5.24 -2.98 -18.39
C ALA A 119 -6.61 -3.64 -18.16
N LYS A 120 -6.68 -4.98 -18.24
CA LYS A 120 -7.90 -5.75 -17.96
C LYS A 120 -8.36 -5.57 -16.52
N ARG A 121 -7.42 -5.60 -15.55
CA ARG A 121 -7.70 -5.36 -14.13
C ARG A 121 -8.34 -3.98 -13.92
N LEU A 122 -7.81 -2.91 -14.54
CA LEU A 122 -8.38 -1.57 -14.46
C LEU A 122 -9.78 -1.47 -15.06
N ILE A 123 -10.03 -2.13 -16.21
CA ILE A 123 -11.37 -2.20 -16.80
C ILE A 123 -12.35 -2.86 -15.82
N THR A 124 -11.96 -3.97 -15.22
CA THR A 124 -12.79 -4.73 -14.29
C THR A 124 -13.08 -3.93 -13.03
N GLN A 125 -12.07 -3.33 -12.40
CA GLN A 125 -12.26 -2.53 -11.19
C GLN A 125 -13.16 -1.31 -11.42
N THR A 126 -13.03 -0.62 -12.57
CA THR A 126 -13.89 0.52 -12.91
C THR A 126 -15.36 0.11 -13.13
N ARG A 127 -15.60 -1.12 -13.60
CA ARG A 127 -16.95 -1.68 -13.82
C ARG A 127 -17.58 -2.25 -12.56
N SER A 128 -16.78 -2.82 -11.66
CA SER A 128 -17.25 -3.52 -10.45
C SER A 128 -17.94 -2.59 -9.44
N HIS A 129 -17.74 -1.27 -9.51
CA HIS A 129 -18.52 -0.31 -8.71
C HIS A 129 -20.05 -0.41 -8.90
N LYS A 130 -20.52 -1.15 -9.91
CA LYS A 130 -21.95 -1.37 -10.18
C LYS A 130 -22.47 -2.71 -9.70
N SER A 131 -21.62 -3.66 -9.37
CA SER A 131 -22.04 -4.99 -8.94
C SER A 131 -22.43 -4.95 -7.47
N LYS A 132 -23.69 -5.31 -7.16
CA LYS A 132 -24.18 -5.58 -5.80
C LYS A 132 -23.65 -6.91 -5.26
N ASP A 133 -23.06 -7.72 -6.11
CA ASP A 133 -22.56 -9.04 -5.79
C ASP A 133 -21.21 -8.93 -5.05
N LYS A 134 -21.24 -9.09 -3.73
CA LYS A 134 -20.08 -9.00 -2.83
C LYS A 134 -19.24 -10.27 -2.80
N THR A 135 -19.70 -11.34 -3.46
CA THR A 135 -19.13 -12.70 -3.35
C THR A 135 -18.06 -13.03 -4.43
N LYS A 136 -17.91 -12.18 -5.46
CA LYS A 136 -16.87 -12.39 -6.47
C LYS A 136 -15.50 -12.02 -5.90
N ASP A 137 -14.53 -12.89 -6.07
CA ASP A 137 -13.10 -12.70 -5.76
C ASP A 137 -12.65 -11.30 -6.13
N LYS A 138 -12.57 -10.43 -5.11
CA LYS A 138 -12.15 -9.05 -5.29
C LYS A 138 -10.64 -9.01 -5.31
N GLN A 139 -10.06 -9.10 -6.50
CA GLN A 139 -8.66 -8.74 -6.62
C GLN A 139 -8.41 -7.34 -6.02
N PRO A 140 -7.30 -7.14 -5.28
CA PRO A 140 -6.93 -5.83 -4.74
C PRO A 140 -6.97 -4.77 -5.85
N LYS A 141 -7.46 -3.57 -5.55
CA LYS A 141 -7.50 -2.48 -6.54
C LYS A 141 -6.09 -2.06 -6.95
N LEU A 142 -5.92 -1.71 -8.22
CA LEU A 142 -4.70 -1.11 -8.72
C LEU A 142 -4.82 0.41 -8.57
N TYR A 143 -3.94 1.01 -7.78
CA TYR A 143 -3.90 2.45 -7.55
C TYR A 143 -2.83 3.17 -8.36
N SER A 144 -1.82 2.45 -8.85
CA SER A 144 -0.78 2.97 -9.72
C SER A 144 -0.38 1.95 -10.79
N TRP A 145 -0.07 2.44 -11.98
CA TRP A 145 0.41 1.57 -13.07
C TRP A 145 1.85 1.11 -12.85
N HIS A 146 2.72 2.01 -12.41
CA HIS A 146 4.15 1.74 -12.21
C HIS A 146 4.47 1.14 -10.85
N ALA A 147 3.59 1.31 -9.86
CA ALA A 147 3.72 0.78 -8.51
C ALA A 147 2.47 -0.04 -8.14
N PRO A 148 2.32 -1.26 -8.68
CA PRO A 148 1.12 -2.08 -8.49
C PRO A 148 0.93 -2.58 -7.05
N GLU A 149 1.98 -2.53 -6.23
CA GLU A 149 2.00 -2.87 -4.81
C GLU A 149 1.35 -1.80 -3.93
N VAL A 150 1.07 -0.60 -4.46
CA VAL A 150 0.47 0.49 -3.69
C VAL A 150 -0.95 0.13 -3.25
N GLU A 151 -1.19 0.32 -1.99
CA GLU A 151 -2.47 0.15 -1.33
C GLU A 151 -3.06 1.49 -0.90
N CYS A 152 -4.37 1.51 -0.66
CA CYS A 152 -5.08 2.67 -0.12
C CYS A 152 -5.37 2.41 1.36
N ILE A 153 -4.64 3.09 2.23
CA ILE A 153 -4.69 2.89 3.68
C ILE A 153 -5.43 4.07 4.31
N SER A 154 -6.49 3.76 5.07
CA SER A 154 -7.25 4.78 5.80
C SER A 154 -6.55 5.13 7.10
N LYS A 155 -6.29 6.42 7.31
CA LYS A 155 -5.66 6.97 8.53
C LYS A 155 -6.65 7.65 9.47
N GLY A 156 -7.92 7.75 9.11
CA GLY A 156 -8.93 8.44 9.91
C GLY A 156 -8.71 9.95 10.09
N LYS A 157 -7.75 10.54 9.38
CA LYS A 157 -7.47 11.98 9.41
C LYS A 157 -8.52 12.74 8.59
N SER A 158 -9.03 13.86 9.11
CA SER A 158 -10.08 14.65 8.45
C SER A 158 -9.64 15.28 7.11
N ARG A 159 -8.39 15.75 7.01
CA ARG A 159 -7.86 16.39 5.80
C ARG A 159 -7.37 15.40 4.75
N ASN A 160 -6.60 14.38 5.17
CA ASN A 160 -6.05 13.34 4.31
C ASN A 160 -6.51 11.98 4.85
N PRO A 161 -7.74 11.55 4.53
CA PRO A 161 -8.30 10.31 5.06
C PRO A 161 -7.62 9.05 4.51
N TYR A 162 -6.92 9.15 3.38
CA TYR A 162 -6.27 8.04 2.70
C TYR A 162 -4.83 8.37 2.37
N GLU A 163 -3.93 7.44 2.67
CA GLU A 163 -2.53 7.44 2.26
C GLU A 163 -2.32 6.29 1.25
N PHE A 164 -1.49 6.53 0.24
CA PHE A 164 -1.24 5.56 -0.84
C PHE A 164 0.20 5.06 -0.76
N GLY A 165 0.37 3.83 -0.33
CA GLY A 165 1.67 3.22 -0.10
C GLY A 165 1.56 1.79 0.38
N VAL A 166 2.53 1.35 1.17
CA VAL A 166 2.54 0.04 1.82
C VAL A 166 2.65 0.25 3.32
N LYS A 167 1.93 -0.55 4.12
CA LYS A 167 2.08 -0.53 5.57
C LYS A 167 3.48 -0.98 5.95
N VAL A 168 4.13 -0.23 6.83
CA VAL A 168 5.45 -0.55 7.41
C VAL A 168 5.35 -0.51 8.92
N GLY A 169 5.85 -1.55 9.57
CA GLY A 169 6.09 -1.55 11.00
C GLY A 169 7.54 -1.14 11.27
N ILE A 170 7.74 -0.30 12.28
CA ILE A 170 9.06 0.13 12.73
C ILE A 170 9.20 -0.21 14.20
N ALA A 171 10.35 -0.78 14.57
CA ALA A 171 10.74 -1.01 15.94
C ALA A 171 11.95 -0.15 16.28
N THR A 172 11.88 0.59 17.40
CA THR A 172 12.98 1.40 17.90
C THR A 172 13.30 1.08 19.34
N THR A 173 14.51 1.40 19.78
CA THR A 173 14.86 1.33 21.20
C THR A 173 14.14 2.42 21.99
N LEU A 174 13.85 2.14 23.27
CA LEU A 174 13.04 3.02 24.13
C LEU A 174 13.65 4.41 24.37
N LYS A 175 14.96 4.50 24.53
CA LYS A 175 15.65 5.76 24.88
C LYS A 175 16.43 6.34 23.71
N GLY A 176 17.23 5.52 23.05
CA GLY A 176 18.14 5.98 22.00
C GLY A 176 17.48 6.20 20.64
N THR A 177 16.20 5.87 20.49
CA THR A 177 15.45 5.96 19.22
C THR A 177 16.18 5.29 18.03
N LEU A 178 17.07 4.34 18.32
CA LEU A 178 17.74 3.55 17.29
C LEU A 178 16.72 2.60 16.66
N ILE A 179 16.62 2.61 15.33
CA ILE A 179 15.80 1.67 14.60
C ILE A 179 16.44 0.28 14.68
N VAL A 180 15.71 -0.67 15.25
CA VAL A 180 16.12 -2.07 15.43
C VAL A 180 15.28 -3.03 14.59
N GLY A 181 14.30 -2.54 13.87
CA GLY A 181 13.51 -3.30 12.93
C GLY A 181 12.66 -2.40 12.03
N ALA A 182 12.54 -2.76 10.75
CA ALA A 182 11.65 -2.12 9.79
C ALA A 182 11.19 -3.17 8.78
N ARG A 183 9.86 -3.40 8.69
CA ARG A 183 9.30 -4.43 7.82
C ARG A 183 8.04 -3.94 7.13
N SER A 184 7.90 -4.26 5.83
CA SER A 184 6.68 -3.98 5.07
C SER A 184 5.67 -5.11 5.22
N PHE A 185 4.38 -4.74 5.29
CA PHE A 185 3.25 -5.65 5.46
C PHE A 185 2.23 -5.44 4.35
N PRO A 186 2.34 -6.18 3.24
CA PRO A 186 1.35 -6.14 2.16
C PRO A 186 -0.04 -6.59 2.63
N GLY A 187 -1.11 -6.05 2.03
CA GLY A 187 -2.48 -6.39 2.37
C GLY A 187 -3.07 -5.57 3.51
N ASN A 188 -2.32 -4.59 4.03
CA ASN A 188 -2.73 -3.74 5.15
C ASN A 188 -3.33 -4.54 6.32
N PRO A 189 -2.62 -5.55 6.88
CA PRO A 189 -3.13 -6.35 7.98
C PRO A 189 -3.41 -5.49 9.21
N TYR A 190 -4.22 -6.01 10.15
CA TYR A 190 -4.41 -5.40 11.45
C TYR A 190 -3.06 -5.29 12.20
N ASP A 191 -2.81 -4.16 12.88
CA ASP A 191 -1.50 -3.88 13.51
C ASP A 191 -1.07 -4.99 14.49
N GLY A 192 -2.00 -5.51 15.28
CA GLY A 192 -1.72 -6.62 16.18
C GLY A 192 -1.15 -7.85 15.48
N HIS A 193 -1.62 -8.18 14.28
CA HIS A 193 -1.13 -9.34 13.53
C HIS A 193 0.30 -9.15 13.00
N THR A 194 0.81 -7.92 12.97
CA THR A 194 2.17 -7.61 12.50
C THR A 194 3.23 -7.66 13.60
N LEU A 195 2.80 -7.68 14.88
CA LEU A 195 3.70 -7.53 16.03
C LEU A 195 4.73 -8.66 16.11
N ASN A 196 4.27 -9.91 16.01
CA ASN A 196 5.15 -11.07 16.12
C ASN A 196 6.28 -11.04 15.09
N GLU A 197 5.92 -10.83 13.81
CA GLU A 197 6.90 -10.76 12.72
C GLU A 197 7.85 -9.57 12.86
N GLN A 198 7.38 -8.45 13.42
CA GLN A 198 8.20 -7.26 13.68
C GLN A 198 9.21 -7.50 14.80
N VAL A 199 8.79 -8.17 15.88
CA VAL A 199 9.65 -8.55 17.01
C VAL A 199 10.67 -9.60 16.61
N GLU A 200 10.27 -10.58 15.80
CA GLU A 200 11.16 -11.59 15.24
C GLU A 200 12.28 -10.92 14.41
N GLN A 201 11.93 -10.03 13.49
CA GLN A 201 12.91 -9.29 12.71
C GLN A 201 13.86 -8.47 13.60
N ALA A 202 13.34 -7.77 14.61
CA ALA A 202 14.17 -7.02 15.55
C ALA A 202 15.13 -7.96 16.31
N SER A 203 14.66 -9.15 16.70
CA SER A 203 15.50 -10.17 17.35
C SER A 203 16.62 -10.66 16.46
N ILE A 204 16.33 -10.92 15.17
CA ILE A 204 17.35 -11.32 14.18
C ILE A 204 18.40 -10.23 14.01
N LEU A 205 17.98 -8.99 13.83
CA LEU A 205 18.90 -7.86 13.64
C LEU A 205 19.76 -7.56 14.87
N MET A 206 19.26 -7.88 16.06
CA MET A 206 20.00 -7.70 17.32
C MET A 206 20.76 -8.95 17.78
N GLN A 207 20.69 -10.07 17.06
CA GLN A 207 21.26 -11.37 17.45
C GLN A 207 22.74 -11.28 17.87
N ALA A 208 23.55 -10.51 17.15
CA ALA A 208 24.97 -10.31 17.45
C ALA A 208 25.22 -9.62 18.82
N THR A 209 24.20 -9.00 19.42
CA THR A 209 24.31 -8.36 20.74
C THR A 209 24.04 -9.33 21.90
N GLY A 210 23.47 -10.50 21.62
CA GLY A 210 23.00 -11.49 22.60
C GLY A 210 21.79 -11.03 23.40
N VAL A 211 21.04 -10.00 22.93
CA VAL A 211 19.86 -9.47 23.61
C VAL A 211 18.63 -9.60 22.69
N MET A 212 17.52 -10.04 23.25
CA MET A 212 16.22 -10.12 22.59
C MET A 212 15.23 -9.13 23.23
N PRO A 213 14.27 -8.60 22.45
CA PRO A 213 13.18 -7.80 23.00
C PRO A 213 12.36 -8.61 24.03
N GLN A 214 12.17 -8.06 25.22
CA GLN A 214 11.36 -8.63 26.29
C GLN A 214 10.09 -7.79 26.53
N THR A 215 10.14 -6.50 26.24
CA THR A 215 9.01 -5.59 26.39
C THR A 215 8.78 -4.80 25.11
N ALA A 216 7.55 -4.82 24.59
CA ALA A 216 7.11 -3.97 23.50
C ALA A 216 6.11 -2.92 24.01
N ILE A 217 6.37 -1.65 23.68
CA ILE A 217 5.49 -0.54 23.95
C ILE A 217 4.81 -0.18 22.64
N VAL A 218 3.49 -0.32 22.61
CA VAL A 218 2.67 -0.23 21.40
C VAL A 218 1.46 0.69 21.62
N ASP A 219 0.78 1.02 20.54
CA ASP A 219 -0.49 1.75 20.61
C ASP A 219 -1.68 0.81 20.89
N LEU A 220 -2.90 1.37 20.86
CA LEU A 220 -4.13 0.61 21.08
C LEU A 220 -4.50 -0.30 19.89
N GLY A 221 -3.91 -0.09 18.71
CA GLY A 221 -4.07 -0.91 17.52
C GLY A 221 -3.52 -2.34 17.71
N TYR A 222 -2.67 -2.54 18.71
CA TYR A 222 -2.06 -3.85 19.04
C TYR A 222 -2.77 -4.59 20.19
N ARG A 223 -4.03 -4.28 20.48
CA ARG A 223 -4.77 -5.00 21.56
C ARG A 223 -5.10 -6.42 21.16
N GLY A 224 -5.10 -7.31 22.18
CA GLY A 224 -5.61 -8.69 22.04
C GLY A 224 -4.62 -9.71 21.50
N VAL A 225 -3.35 -9.34 21.29
CA VAL A 225 -2.31 -10.22 20.70
C VAL A 225 -1.35 -10.81 21.73
N ASP A 226 -1.65 -10.68 23.01
CA ASP A 226 -0.84 -11.23 24.11
C ASP A 226 -0.67 -12.74 23.99
N LYS A 227 -1.72 -13.47 23.57
CA LYS A 227 -1.70 -14.93 23.42
C LYS A 227 -0.72 -15.39 22.34
N ASP A 228 -0.56 -14.60 21.29
CA ASP A 228 0.32 -14.90 20.16
C ASP A 228 1.79 -14.51 20.44
N ASN A 229 2.03 -13.77 21.52
CA ASN A 229 3.34 -13.23 21.91
C ASN A 229 3.65 -13.51 23.39
N GLN A 230 3.55 -14.76 23.82
CA GLN A 230 3.64 -15.17 25.24
C GLN A 230 4.98 -14.79 25.91
N ASN A 231 6.06 -14.69 25.14
CA ASN A 231 7.39 -14.34 25.65
C ASN A 231 7.67 -12.82 25.65
N LEU A 232 6.67 -12.01 25.28
CA LEU A 232 6.78 -10.57 25.15
C LEU A 232 5.82 -9.86 26.10
N ASP A 233 6.33 -9.00 26.96
CA ASP A 233 5.51 -8.14 27.80
C ASP A 233 5.01 -6.93 26.99
N ILE A 234 3.73 -6.97 26.57
CA ILE A 234 3.13 -5.95 25.73
C ILE A 234 2.48 -4.86 26.58
N LYS A 235 2.96 -3.62 26.47
CA LYS A 235 2.47 -2.44 27.17
C LYS A 235 1.74 -1.50 26.24
N HIS A 236 0.46 -1.23 26.52
CA HIS A 236 -0.36 -0.26 25.80
C HIS A 236 -1.38 0.41 26.75
N ARG A 237 -1.95 1.56 26.36
CA ARG A 237 -2.89 2.34 27.20
C ARG A 237 -4.10 1.53 27.71
N GLY A 238 -4.53 0.49 27.02
CA GLY A 238 -5.62 -0.37 27.46
C GLY A 238 -5.33 -1.14 28.76
N LYS A 239 -4.06 -1.32 29.12
CA LYS A 239 -3.59 -1.95 30.35
C LYS A 239 -3.24 -0.96 31.48
N PHE A 240 -3.56 0.33 31.29
CA PHE A 240 -3.11 1.41 32.18
C PHE A 240 -3.46 1.21 33.66
N LYS A 241 -4.64 0.62 33.95
CA LYS A 241 -5.10 0.40 35.33
C LYS A 241 -4.24 -0.61 36.10
N SER A 242 -3.70 -1.64 35.40
CA SER A 242 -2.87 -2.69 36.00
C SER A 242 -1.36 -2.35 36.00
N MET A 243 -0.96 -1.18 35.53
CA MET A 243 0.42 -0.78 35.42
C MET A 243 0.92 -0.05 36.66
N THR A 244 2.18 -0.28 37.01
CA THR A 244 2.93 0.51 37.97
C THR A 244 3.17 1.94 37.46
N GLU A 245 3.53 2.86 38.35
CA GLU A 245 3.88 4.24 37.94
C GLU A 245 5.06 4.30 36.96
N GLN A 246 6.06 3.45 37.16
CA GLN A 246 7.21 3.34 36.27
C GLN A 246 6.79 2.90 34.83
N GLU A 247 5.94 1.90 34.73
CA GLU A 247 5.40 1.45 33.44
C GLU A 247 4.55 2.51 32.76
N ARG A 248 3.76 3.28 33.50
CA ARG A 248 3.00 4.43 32.95
C ARG A 248 3.91 5.52 32.38
N LYS A 249 5.08 5.76 33.03
CA LYS A 249 6.11 6.65 32.47
C LYS A 249 6.69 6.12 31.16
N LEU A 250 6.85 4.78 31.01
CA LEU A 250 7.31 4.17 29.75
C LEU A 250 6.32 4.42 28.60
N LEU A 251 5.01 4.37 28.85
CA LEU A 251 4.00 4.64 27.83
C LEU A 251 4.11 6.05 27.23
N LYS A 252 4.55 7.05 28.01
CA LYS A 252 4.80 8.39 27.49
C LYS A 252 5.92 8.42 26.45
N ARG A 253 6.91 7.52 26.58
CA ARG A 253 8.05 7.40 25.65
C ARG A 253 7.63 6.85 24.28
N ARG A 254 6.46 6.21 24.14
CA ARG A 254 5.96 5.77 22.84
C ARG A 254 5.97 6.87 21.79
N GLN A 255 5.66 8.11 22.19
CA GLN A 255 5.65 9.24 21.28
C GLN A 255 7.02 9.55 20.64
N ALA A 256 8.12 9.02 21.20
CA ALA A 256 9.46 9.18 20.64
C ALA A 256 9.65 8.51 19.27
N ILE A 257 8.76 7.60 18.86
CA ILE A 257 8.80 7.00 17.52
C ILE A 257 8.15 7.90 16.45
N GLU A 258 7.22 8.78 16.82
CA GLU A 258 6.48 9.62 15.88
C GLU A 258 7.38 10.49 14.97
N PRO A 259 8.44 11.15 15.48
CA PRO A 259 9.37 11.88 14.60
C PRO A 259 10.18 11.00 13.63
N ILE A 260 10.25 9.69 13.88
CA ILE A 260 10.97 8.74 13.02
C ILE A 260 10.08 8.27 11.87
N ILE A 261 8.79 8.16 12.13
CA ILE A 261 7.82 7.66 11.15
C ILE A 261 7.15 8.76 10.32
N GLY A 262 7.39 10.02 10.63
CA GLY A 262 6.98 11.20 9.86
C GLY A 262 5.71 11.85 10.33
#